data_7d9111985877d9b4251f42687b9eafb2
#
_entry.id   7d9111985877d9b4251f42687b9eafb2
#
_cell.length_a   1.000
_cell.length_b   1.000
_cell.length_c   1.000
_cell.angle_alpha   90.00
_cell.angle_beta   90.00
_cell.angle_gamma   90.00
#
_symmetry.space_group_name_H-M   'P 1'
#
loop_
_entity.id
_entity.type
_entity.pdbx_description
1 polymer ?
#
loop_
_entity_poly.entity_id
_entity_poly.type
_entity_poly.pdbx_seq_one_letter_code
_entity_poly.pdbx_strand_id
1 'polypeptide(L)'
;IQADENAKRDADANYKPNTDPNRYAYHQANKPVTEQDEAVGHAVRAGYFYSGLADVARLADDQDLADAAERLWRNIVDKKLYVTGGIGGTVDGEAFSYNYDLPNDSAYSETCAAISLAFFARRMLELAPKAEYADVMESALYNTTLAGMALDGKSFFYVNPLEVNPYACHKDSRLRHVKPVRQKWFGCACCPPNIARIVESVQEYAYTVAEDGGTLFTHLYMGGVAKAELNGTAVELDVTANLPWQGDGKAVVRLGGDAAGTSAQAPARFTLAFRLPGWVGDESAAAAAITATGESESGAD
;
A
#
# COMPACT_ATOMS: atom_id res chain seq x y z
N ILE A 1 20.45 20.57 -3.97
CA ILE A 1 20.66 20.88 -2.56
C ILE A 1 21.82 21.86 -2.40
N GLN A 2 23.03 21.52 -2.88
CA GLN A 2 24.19 22.43 -2.78
C GLN A 2 24.00 23.75 -3.53
N ALA A 3 23.30 23.72 -4.67
CA ALA A 3 22.98 24.94 -5.42
C ALA A 3 21.99 25.85 -4.67
N ASP A 4 21.01 25.26 -3.95
CA ASP A 4 20.06 26.00 -3.13
C ASP A 4 20.70 26.62 -1.89
N GLU A 5 21.61 25.88 -1.23
CA GLU A 5 22.41 26.40 -0.11
C GLU A 5 23.33 27.57 -0.54
N ASN A 6 23.94 27.46 -1.73
CA ASN A 6 24.76 28.54 -2.28
C ASN A 6 23.90 29.77 -2.61
N ALA A 7 22.71 29.57 -3.20
CA ALA A 7 21.80 30.68 -3.50
C ALA A 7 21.32 31.41 -2.23
N LYS A 8 21.03 30.68 -1.15
CA LYS A 8 20.68 31.26 0.15
C LYS A 8 21.83 32.06 0.76
N ARG A 9 23.05 31.53 0.70
CA ARG A 9 24.24 32.23 1.18
C ARG A 9 24.49 33.52 0.41
N ASP A 10 24.32 33.50 -0.90
CA ASP A 10 24.54 34.65 -1.76
C ASP A 10 23.45 35.74 -1.60
N ALA A 11 22.24 35.34 -1.15
CA ALA A 11 21.12 36.22 -0.88
C ALA A 11 21.12 36.85 0.52
N ASP A 12 21.79 36.25 1.51
CA ASP A 12 21.84 36.71 2.91
C ASP A 12 23.24 36.57 3.48
N ALA A 13 23.92 37.69 3.70
CA ALA A 13 25.26 37.72 4.30
C ALA A 13 25.34 37.15 5.73
N ASN A 14 24.18 37.03 6.42
CA ASN A 14 24.08 36.42 7.77
C ASN A 14 23.69 34.94 7.71
N TYR A 15 23.51 34.37 6.53
CA TYR A 15 23.14 32.97 6.37
C TYR A 15 24.17 32.05 7.02
N LYS A 16 23.71 31.25 7.96
CA LYS A 16 24.51 30.18 8.58
C LYS A 16 24.05 28.84 8.02
N PRO A 17 24.91 28.11 7.31
CA PRO A 17 24.58 26.77 6.84
C PRO A 17 24.13 25.90 8.01
N ASN A 18 23.07 25.14 7.81
CA ASN A 18 22.71 24.07 8.75
C ASN A 18 23.76 22.96 8.63
N THR A 19 24.55 22.77 9.67
CA THR A 19 25.64 21.78 9.73
C THR A 19 25.22 20.43 10.30
N ASP A 20 23.93 20.26 10.66
CA ASP A 20 23.40 18.98 11.09
C ASP A 20 23.56 17.95 9.95
N PRO A 21 24.28 16.86 10.14
CA PRO A 21 24.45 15.81 9.13
C PRO A 21 23.09 15.17 8.73
N ASN A 22 22.09 15.22 9.61
CA ASN A 22 20.76 14.68 9.36
C ASN A 22 19.77 15.72 8.80
N ARG A 23 20.23 16.94 8.51
CA ARG A 23 19.34 18.05 8.05
C ARG A 23 18.44 17.72 6.87
N TYR A 24 18.84 16.78 6.04
CA TYR A 24 18.08 16.33 4.89
C TYR A 24 17.29 15.04 5.13
N ALA A 25 17.40 14.42 6.31
CA ALA A 25 16.67 13.20 6.65
C ALA A 25 15.14 13.40 6.58
N TYR A 26 14.66 14.58 7.00
CA TYR A 26 13.26 14.95 6.88
C TYR A 26 12.72 14.86 5.44
N HIS A 27 13.58 15.07 4.46
CA HIS A 27 13.25 15.04 3.03
C HIS A 27 13.73 13.75 2.32
N GLN A 28 14.13 12.71 3.06
CA GLN A 28 14.70 11.46 2.54
C GLN A 28 15.95 11.67 1.67
N ALA A 29 16.72 12.74 1.93
CA ALA A 29 17.86 13.18 1.12
C ALA A 29 19.19 13.23 1.93
N ASN A 30 19.25 12.51 3.05
CA ASN A 30 20.43 12.44 3.93
C ASN A 30 21.56 11.59 3.34
N LYS A 31 21.24 10.63 2.50
CA LYS A 31 22.17 9.74 1.80
C LYS A 31 21.64 9.48 0.37
N PRO A 32 22.47 9.07 -0.59
CA PRO A 32 21.98 8.43 -1.82
C PRO A 32 21.03 7.30 -1.46
N VAL A 33 19.96 7.11 -2.24
CA VAL A 33 18.91 6.15 -1.90
C VAL A 33 19.43 4.71 -1.81
N THR A 34 20.42 4.36 -2.63
CA THR A 34 21.10 3.05 -2.61
C THR A 34 21.89 2.79 -1.33
N GLU A 35 22.17 3.84 -0.54
CA GLU A 35 22.88 3.76 0.75
C GLU A 35 21.94 3.93 1.96
N GLN A 36 20.64 4.17 1.71
CA GLN A 36 19.66 4.30 2.79
C GLN A 36 19.30 2.93 3.35
N ASP A 37 19.30 2.83 4.66
CA ASP A 37 19.03 1.61 5.44
C ASP A 37 17.89 1.80 6.44
N GLU A 38 17.37 3.02 6.56
CA GLU A 38 16.32 3.37 7.48
C GLU A 38 15.32 4.35 6.84
N ALA A 39 14.04 4.09 7.01
CA ALA A 39 12.97 5.02 6.65
C ALA A 39 12.92 6.16 7.65
N VAL A 40 13.12 7.38 7.17
CA VAL A 40 13.24 8.59 8.00
C VAL A 40 12.42 9.74 7.44
N GLY A 41 12.16 10.75 8.28
CA GLY A 41 11.50 11.98 7.91
C GLY A 41 10.00 11.82 7.71
N HIS A 42 9.41 12.73 6.96
CA HIS A 42 7.95 12.80 6.77
C HIS A 42 7.41 11.50 6.14
N ALA A 43 6.52 10.81 6.86
CA ALA A 43 6.13 9.44 6.52
C ALA A 43 5.38 9.33 5.18
N VAL A 44 4.47 10.26 4.88
CA VAL A 44 3.72 10.28 3.60
C VAL A 44 4.68 10.45 2.44
N ARG A 45 5.59 11.44 2.52
CA ARG A 45 6.57 11.69 1.47
C ARG A 45 7.50 10.50 1.25
N ALA A 46 7.93 9.85 2.33
CA ALA A 46 8.74 8.64 2.25
C ALA A 46 8.02 7.54 1.47
N GLY A 47 6.76 7.23 1.79
CA GLY A 47 5.98 6.24 1.08
C GLY A 47 5.82 6.55 -0.41
N TYR A 48 5.60 7.81 -0.77
CA TYR A 48 5.57 8.23 -2.19
C TYR A 48 6.93 8.11 -2.87
N PHE A 49 7.99 8.52 -2.18
CA PHE A 49 9.35 8.43 -2.70
C PHE A 49 9.76 6.98 -2.94
N TYR A 50 9.47 6.08 -1.99
CA TYR A 50 9.78 4.66 -2.13
C TYR A 50 8.89 3.96 -3.16
N SER A 51 7.66 4.43 -3.39
CA SER A 51 6.83 3.97 -4.52
C SER A 51 7.51 4.31 -5.85
N GLY A 52 7.99 5.54 -6.01
CA GLY A 52 8.74 5.96 -7.19
C GLY A 52 10.08 5.22 -7.33
N LEU A 53 10.77 4.93 -6.23
CA LEU A 53 12.00 4.13 -6.22
C LEU A 53 11.75 2.73 -6.79
N ALA A 54 10.70 2.05 -6.33
CA ALA A 54 10.33 0.72 -6.81
C ALA A 54 9.93 0.73 -8.31
N ASP A 55 9.21 1.77 -8.75
CA ASP A 55 8.87 1.94 -10.17
C ASP A 55 10.12 2.12 -11.04
N VAL A 56 11.06 2.98 -10.61
CA VAL A 56 12.31 3.20 -11.35
C VAL A 56 13.18 1.94 -11.38
N ALA A 57 13.29 1.24 -10.23
CA ALA A 57 14.02 -0.03 -10.15
C ALA A 57 13.51 -1.05 -11.18
N ARG A 58 12.19 -1.22 -11.27
CA ARG A 58 11.55 -2.15 -12.22
C ARG A 58 11.74 -1.71 -13.67
N LEU A 59 11.48 -0.43 -13.98
CA LEU A 59 11.52 0.08 -15.35
C LEU A 59 12.94 0.18 -15.91
N ALA A 60 13.93 0.39 -15.05
CA ALA A 60 15.34 0.46 -15.45
C ALA A 60 16.08 -0.89 -15.31
N ASP A 61 15.40 -1.92 -14.79
CA ASP A 61 16.03 -3.22 -14.44
C ASP A 61 17.27 -3.04 -13.55
N ASP A 62 17.14 -2.13 -12.54
CA ASP A 62 18.22 -1.72 -11.65
C ASP A 62 18.12 -2.44 -10.31
N GLN A 63 19.00 -3.43 -10.11
CA GLN A 63 19.02 -4.27 -8.92
C GLN A 63 19.42 -3.49 -7.66
N ASP A 64 20.31 -2.51 -7.75
CA ASP A 64 20.74 -1.70 -6.59
C ASP A 64 19.57 -0.87 -6.04
N LEU A 65 18.72 -0.34 -6.92
CA LEU A 65 17.51 0.37 -6.53
C LEU A 65 16.45 -0.60 -5.98
N ALA A 66 16.31 -1.80 -6.54
CA ALA A 66 15.40 -2.82 -6.04
C ALA A 66 15.82 -3.27 -4.62
N ASP A 67 17.10 -3.50 -4.39
CA ASP A 67 17.64 -3.85 -3.08
C ASP A 67 17.45 -2.72 -2.05
N ALA A 68 17.58 -1.48 -2.48
CA ALA A 68 17.31 -0.32 -1.63
C ALA A 68 15.82 -0.24 -1.25
N ALA A 69 14.92 -0.48 -2.21
CA ALA A 69 13.49 -0.53 -1.94
C ALA A 69 13.14 -1.64 -0.93
N GLU A 70 13.70 -2.84 -1.09
CA GLU A 70 13.49 -3.96 -0.16
C GLU A 70 14.03 -3.65 1.24
N ARG A 71 15.22 -3.06 1.38
CA ARG A 71 15.77 -2.67 2.69
C ARG A 71 14.88 -1.65 3.41
N LEU A 72 14.41 -0.64 2.69
CA LEU A 72 13.52 0.38 3.24
C LEU A 72 12.14 -0.18 3.58
N TRP A 73 11.63 -1.10 2.75
CA TRP A 73 10.42 -1.88 3.04
C TRP A 73 10.57 -2.65 4.35
N ARG A 74 11.64 -3.44 4.50
CA ARG A 74 11.92 -4.20 5.73
C ARG A 74 12.04 -3.30 6.95
N ASN A 75 12.73 -2.17 6.83
CA ASN A 75 12.83 -1.24 7.95
C ASN A 75 11.45 -0.73 8.40
N ILE A 76 10.56 -0.40 7.46
CA ILE A 76 9.20 0.03 7.79
C ILE A 76 8.40 -1.10 8.43
N VAL A 77 8.33 -2.24 7.76
CA VAL A 77 7.43 -3.33 8.15
C VAL A 77 7.87 -3.99 9.45
N ASP A 78 9.16 -4.24 9.61
CA ASP A 78 9.68 -4.95 10.77
C ASP A 78 9.81 -4.07 12.02
N LYS A 79 9.89 -2.73 11.87
CA LYS A 79 10.30 -1.85 12.96
C LYS A 79 9.44 -0.61 13.18
N LYS A 80 8.60 -0.21 12.22
CA LYS A 80 7.88 1.08 12.24
C LYS A 80 6.41 0.97 11.85
N LEU A 81 5.92 -0.25 11.62
CA LEU A 81 4.55 -0.53 11.24
C LEU A 81 3.68 -0.75 12.49
N TYR A 82 2.58 -0.04 12.57
CA TYR A 82 1.53 -0.31 13.55
C TYR A 82 0.67 -1.51 13.13
N VAL A 83 0.12 -2.23 14.10
CA VAL A 83 -0.75 -3.38 13.87
C VAL A 83 -1.95 -3.08 12.96
N THR A 84 -2.35 -1.80 12.89
CA THR A 84 -3.43 -1.32 12.03
C THR A 84 -2.99 -0.97 10.61
N GLY A 85 -1.75 -1.23 10.23
CA GLY A 85 -1.21 -0.84 8.93
C GLY A 85 -0.86 0.65 8.82
N GLY A 86 -0.84 1.37 9.94
CA GLY A 86 -0.39 2.76 10.00
C GLY A 86 1.12 2.88 10.12
N ILE A 87 1.67 4.00 9.69
CA ILE A 87 3.09 4.37 9.81
C ILE A 87 3.24 5.85 10.21
N GLY A 88 4.41 6.21 10.76
CA GLY A 88 4.68 7.56 11.24
C GLY A 88 4.34 7.72 12.74
N GLY A 89 5.36 7.61 13.60
CA GLY A 89 5.18 7.56 15.05
C GLY A 89 5.03 8.94 15.69
N THR A 90 5.62 10.00 15.12
CA THR A 90 5.70 11.31 15.76
C THR A 90 4.89 12.38 15.05
N VAL A 91 4.27 13.24 15.86
CA VAL A 91 3.61 14.48 15.41
C VAL A 91 4.62 15.51 14.91
N ASP A 92 5.85 15.45 15.40
CA ASP A 92 6.89 16.40 15.03
C ASP A 92 7.39 16.09 13.62
N GLY A 93 6.97 16.93 12.68
CA GLY A 93 7.23 16.75 11.25
C GLY A 93 6.37 15.69 10.57
N GLU A 94 5.34 15.13 11.24
CA GLU A 94 4.49 14.07 10.66
C GLU A 94 5.34 12.88 10.18
N ALA A 95 6.29 12.46 11.02
CA ALA A 95 7.46 11.73 10.59
C ALA A 95 7.58 10.33 11.21
N PHE A 96 8.47 9.54 10.63
CA PHE A 96 9.02 8.39 11.33
C PHE A 96 9.84 8.83 12.53
N SER A 97 9.73 8.09 13.63
CA SER A 97 10.63 8.16 14.75
C SER A 97 11.70 7.05 14.65
N TYR A 98 12.44 6.79 15.72
CA TYR A 98 13.42 5.70 15.75
C TYR A 98 12.75 4.32 15.71
N ASN A 99 13.53 3.28 15.40
CA ASN A 99 13.04 1.91 15.29
C ASN A 99 12.34 1.43 16.58
N TYR A 100 11.20 0.79 16.45
CA TYR A 100 10.36 0.25 17.54
C TYR A 100 9.73 1.31 18.45
N ASP A 101 9.77 2.58 18.08
CA ASP A 101 9.02 3.64 18.77
C ASP A 101 7.60 3.71 18.19
N LEU A 102 6.73 2.93 18.80
CA LEU A 102 5.34 2.73 18.38
C LEU A 102 4.37 3.05 19.54
N PRO A 103 4.31 4.30 20.02
CA PRO A 103 3.40 4.67 21.10
C PRO A 103 1.94 4.49 20.67
N ASN A 104 1.08 4.02 21.60
CA ASN A 104 -0.33 3.76 21.29
C ASN A 104 -1.16 5.03 21.25
N ASP A 105 -0.95 5.94 22.23
CA ASP A 105 -1.77 7.12 22.47
C ASP A 105 -1.35 8.35 21.68
N SER A 106 -0.05 8.48 21.41
CA SER A 106 0.54 9.65 20.76
C SER A 106 1.02 9.39 19.31
N ALA A 107 0.74 8.20 18.77
CA ALA A 107 1.02 7.89 17.37
C ALA A 107 0.41 8.93 16.44
N TYR A 108 1.21 9.43 15.50
CA TYR A 108 0.66 10.28 14.45
C TYR A 108 -0.15 9.45 13.45
N SER A 109 0.44 8.41 12.91
CA SER A 109 -0.24 7.44 12.03
C SER A 109 -1.25 8.10 11.09
N GLU A 110 -0.73 9.01 10.23
CA GLU A 110 -1.57 9.81 9.33
C GLU A 110 -2.30 8.90 8.34
N THR A 111 -3.57 9.20 8.06
CA THR A 111 -4.34 8.48 7.04
C THR A 111 -3.63 8.47 5.69
N CYS A 112 -3.03 9.59 5.28
CA CYS A 112 -2.25 9.64 4.03
C CYS A 112 -0.99 8.76 4.08
N ALA A 113 -0.40 8.54 5.25
CA ALA A 113 0.78 7.69 5.40
C ALA A 113 0.42 6.21 5.18
N ALA A 114 -0.71 5.75 5.70
CA ALA A 114 -1.22 4.41 5.40
C ALA A 114 -1.52 4.22 3.91
N ILE A 115 -2.12 5.23 3.25
CA ILE A 115 -2.35 5.21 1.80
C ILE A 115 -1.02 5.16 1.03
N SER A 116 -0.01 5.94 1.45
CA SER A 116 1.30 5.92 0.80
C SER A 116 2.02 4.57 0.96
N LEU A 117 1.82 3.90 2.10
CA LEU A 117 2.30 2.53 2.32
C LEU A 117 1.61 1.53 1.37
N ALA A 118 0.30 1.66 1.17
CA ALA A 118 -0.42 0.84 0.20
C ALA A 118 0.10 1.05 -1.24
N PHE A 119 0.46 2.29 -1.62
CA PHE A 119 1.10 2.57 -2.91
C PHE A 119 2.46 1.91 -3.02
N PHE A 120 3.27 1.99 -1.98
CA PHE A 120 4.58 1.35 -1.96
C PHE A 120 4.44 -0.18 -2.04
N ALA A 121 3.55 -0.77 -1.24
CA ALA A 121 3.27 -2.21 -1.29
C ALA A 121 2.85 -2.69 -2.70
N ARG A 122 2.00 -1.91 -3.37
CA ARG A 122 1.57 -2.21 -4.74
C ARG A 122 2.75 -2.22 -5.73
N ARG A 123 3.70 -1.28 -5.58
CA ARG A 123 4.90 -1.25 -6.42
C ARG A 123 5.88 -2.38 -6.11
N MET A 124 5.97 -2.77 -4.83
CA MET A 124 6.75 -3.94 -4.43
C MET A 124 6.19 -5.25 -5.01
N LEU A 125 4.85 -5.37 -5.14
CA LEU A 125 4.20 -6.50 -5.82
C LEU A 125 4.54 -6.56 -7.32
N GLU A 126 4.77 -5.43 -7.96
CA GLU A 126 5.20 -5.36 -9.36
C GLU A 126 6.69 -5.70 -9.53
N LEU A 127 7.53 -5.43 -8.52
CA LEU A 127 8.92 -5.88 -8.50
C LEU A 127 9.03 -7.39 -8.25
N ALA A 128 8.29 -7.89 -7.25
CA ALA A 128 8.27 -9.30 -6.88
C ALA A 128 6.92 -9.65 -6.23
N PRO A 129 6.15 -10.61 -6.75
CA PRO A 129 4.80 -10.93 -6.26
C PRO A 129 4.85 -11.76 -4.97
N LYS A 130 5.29 -11.16 -3.86
CA LYS A 130 5.32 -11.78 -2.53
C LYS A 130 4.02 -11.49 -1.77
N ALA A 131 3.41 -12.52 -1.15
CA ALA A 131 2.17 -12.38 -0.40
C ALA A 131 2.26 -11.34 0.73
N GLU A 132 3.41 -11.22 1.39
CA GLU A 132 3.64 -10.28 2.48
C GLU A 132 3.41 -8.80 2.10
N TYR A 133 3.72 -8.41 0.86
CA TYR A 133 3.43 -7.05 0.41
C TYR A 133 1.93 -6.79 0.34
N ALA A 134 1.16 -7.79 -0.12
CA ALA A 134 -0.28 -7.69 -0.17
C ALA A 134 -0.92 -7.77 1.22
N ASP A 135 -0.34 -8.51 2.18
CA ASP A 135 -0.80 -8.53 3.58
C ASP A 135 -0.70 -7.16 4.24
N VAL A 136 0.43 -6.48 4.05
CA VAL A 136 0.63 -5.11 4.55
C VAL A 136 -0.30 -4.12 3.84
N MET A 137 -0.45 -4.26 2.53
CA MET A 137 -1.37 -3.45 1.73
C MET A 137 -2.82 -3.61 2.20
N GLU A 138 -3.26 -4.83 2.43
CA GLU A 138 -4.59 -5.17 2.96
C GLU A 138 -4.81 -4.52 4.33
N SER A 139 -3.85 -4.66 5.24
CA SER A 139 -3.91 -4.06 6.58
C SER A 139 -3.98 -2.53 6.51
N ALA A 140 -3.14 -1.89 5.70
CA ALA A 140 -3.15 -0.43 5.53
C ALA A 140 -4.46 0.09 4.95
N LEU A 141 -5.03 -0.61 3.95
CA LEU A 141 -6.29 -0.23 3.31
C LEU A 141 -7.49 -0.45 4.22
N TYR A 142 -7.66 -1.67 4.76
CA TYR A 142 -8.89 -2.06 5.45
C TYR A 142 -8.97 -1.55 6.89
N ASN A 143 -7.84 -1.21 7.50
CA ASN A 143 -7.82 -0.65 8.85
C ASN A 143 -7.57 0.87 8.83
N THR A 144 -6.30 1.33 8.80
CA THR A 144 -6.01 2.76 9.01
C THR A 144 -6.65 3.65 7.95
N THR A 145 -6.64 3.27 6.66
CA THR A 145 -7.22 4.09 5.60
C THR A 145 -8.75 4.19 5.73
N LEU A 146 -9.46 3.06 5.88
CA LEU A 146 -10.91 3.07 6.04
C LEU A 146 -11.35 3.66 7.37
N ALA A 147 -10.59 3.41 8.46
CA ALA A 147 -10.85 4.03 9.76
C ALA A 147 -10.73 5.56 9.70
N GLY A 148 -9.92 6.08 8.80
CA GLY A 148 -9.82 7.51 8.55
C GLY A 148 -11.13 8.17 8.13
N MET A 149 -12.08 7.44 7.53
CA MET A 149 -13.33 7.98 7.01
C MET A 149 -14.53 7.57 7.87
N ALA A 150 -15.48 8.48 8.09
CA ALA A 150 -16.76 8.13 8.68
C ALA A 150 -17.63 7.35 7.68
N LEU A 151 -18.53 6.51 8.18
CA LEU A 151 -19.42 5.69 7.35
C LEU A 151 -20.32 6.52 6.42
N ASP A 152 -20.64 7.76 6.82
CA ASP A 152 -21.44 8.69 6.01
C ASP A 152 -20.59 9.52 5.01
N GLY A 153 -19.25 9.32 5.02
CA GLY A 153 -18.30 10.02 4.16
C GLY A 153 -18.12 11.52 4.45
N LYS A 154 -18.67 12.06 5.57
CA LYS A 154 -18.73 13.52 5.80
C LYS A 154 -17.72 14.03 6.82
N SER A 155 -16.98 13.15 7.46
CA SER A 155 -15.95 13.50 8.43
C SER A 155 -14.82 12.47 8.43
N PHE A 156 -13.65 12.87 8.92
CA PHE A 156 -12.47 12.04 8.85
C PHE A 156 -11.53 12.24 10.03
N PHE A 157 -10.65 11.25 10.27
CA PHE A 157 -9.46 11.39 11.09
C PHE A 157 -8.27 11.76 10.22
N TYR A 158 -7.49 12.72 10.68
CA TYR A 158 -6.18 13.01 10.10
C TYR A 158 -5.14 12.00 10.63
N VAL A 159 -5.15 11.80 11.94
CA VAL A 159 -4.25 10.87 12.66
C VAL A 159 -5.05 9.73 13.30
N ASN A 160 -4.44 8.55 13.39
CA ASN A 160 -5.10 7.32 13.81
C ASN A 160 -4.28 6.60 14.92
N PRO A 161 -4.17 7.16 16.13
CA PRO A 161 -3.55 6.46 17.25
C PRO A 161 -4.37 5.21 17.62
N LEU A 162 -3.70 4.23 18.25
CA LEU A 162 -4.35 2.98 18.66
C LEU A 162 -5.19 3.16 19.92
N GLU A 163 -4.84 4.15 20.75
CA GLU A 163 -5.53 4.48 21.98
C GLU A 163 -5.97 5.95 21.99
N VAL A 164 -7.22 6.21 22.30
CA VAL A 164 -7.74 7.57 22.40
C VAL A 164 -8.45 7.74 23.74
N ASN A 165 -7.91 8.60 24.60
CA ASN A 165 -8.56 9.06 25.80
C ASN A 165 -9.14 10.46 25.58
N PRO A 166 -10.48 10.62 25.44
CA PRO A 166 -11.09 11.91 25.14
C PRO A 166 -10.76 13.01 26.13
N TYR A 167 -10.61 12.66 27.43
CA TYR A 167 -10.26 13.61 28.45
C TYR A 167 -8.82 14.10 28.35
N ALA A 168 -7.89 13.19 28.05
CA ALA A 168 -6.47 13.50 27.86
C ALA A 168 -6.19 14.35 26.63
N CYS A 169 -6.93 14.17 25.55
CA CYS A 169 -6.76 14.95 24.32
C CYS A 169 -6.87 16.47 24.53
N HIS A 170 -7.58 16.91 25.56
CA HIS A 170 -7.76 18.34 25.87
C HIS A 170 -6.78 18.86 26.89
N LYS A 171 -6.01 18.01 27.58
CA LYS A 171 -5.15 18.39 28.71
C LYS A 171 -3.68 18.05 28.53
N ASP A 172 -3.38 16.97 27.81
CA ASP A 172 -2.01 16.55 27.56
C ASP A 172 -1.53 17.14 26.23
N SER A 173 -0.50 17.98 26.31
CA SER A 173 0.08 18.63 25.12
C SER A 173 0.70 17.65 24.13
N ARG A 174 1.11 16.45 24.57
CA ARG A 174 1.61 15.38 23.70
C ARG A 174 0.53 14.87 22.75
N LEU A 175 -0.76 14.99 23.16
CA LEU A 175 -1.92 14.51 22.41
C LEU A 175 -2.64 15.64 21.65
N ARG A 176 -2.00 16.80 21.47
CA ARG A 176 -2.59 17.99 20.81
C ARG A 176 -3.14 17.72 19.40
N HIS A 177 -2.57 16.74 18.71
CA HIS A 177 -2.96 16.33 17.36
C HIS A 177 -4.10 15.30 17.35
N VAL A 178 -4.34 14.59 18.46
CA VAL A 178 -5.35 13.54 18.55
C VAL A 178 -6.74 14.15 18.71
N LYS A 179 -7.71 13.64 17.96
CA LYS A 179 -9.13 14.02 18.07
C LYS A 179 -9.94 12.79 18.47
N PRO A 180 -10.81 12.90 19.47
CA PRO A 180 -11.62 11.76 19.93
C PRO A 180 -12.76 11.40 18.98
N VAL A 181 -13.09 12.29 18.04
CA VAL A 181 -14.12 12.07 17.00
C VAL A 181 -13.65 12.61 15.68
N ARG A 182 -14.11 12.01 14.59
CA ARG A 182 -13.81 12.48 13.24
C ARG A 182 -14.29 13.91 13.03
N GLN A 183 -13.49 14.71 12.37
CA GLN A 183 -13.74 16.11 12.10
C GLN A 183 -14.22 16.31 10.66
N LYS A 184 -15.06 17.31 10.44
CA LYS A 184 -15.47 17.72 9.08
C LYS A 184 -14.32 18.37 8.31
N TRP A 185 -13.39 18.97 9.03
CA TRP A 185 -12.26 19.70 8.48
C TRP A 185 -11.07 19.75 9.44
N PHE A 186 -9.88 19.87 8.89
CA PHE A 186 -8.61 20.18 9.56
C PHE A 186 -7.96 21.38 8.87
N GLY A 187 -6.94 21.97 9.49
CA GLY A 187 -6.19 23.08 8.88
C GLY A 187 -5.46 22.73 7.60
N CYS A 188 -5.18 21.44 7.39
CA CYS A 188 -4.74 20.85 6.13
C CYS A 188 -5.76 19.78 5.69
N ALA A 189 -6.05 19.70 4.41
CA ALA A 189 -7.07 18.82 3.83
C ALA A 189 -6.46 17.81 2.86
N CYS A 190 -5.29 17.21 3.16
CA CYS A 190 -4.67 16.21 2.30
C CYS A 190 -5.39 14.85 2.36
N CYS A 191 -5.93 14.44 3.53
CA CYS A 191 -6.53 13.13 3.71
C CYS A 191 -7.82 12.90 2.89
N PRO A 192 -8.82 13.80 2.83
CA PRO A 192 -10.05 13.56 2.08
C PRO A 192 -9.82 13.26 0.59
N PRO A 193 -9.08 14.07 -0.19
CA PRO A 193 -8.83 13.77 -1.59
C PRO A 193 -7.96 12.52 -1.78
N ASN A 194 -7.07 12.21 -0.83
CA ASN A 194 -6.27 11.00 -0.88
C ASN A 194 -7.11 9.75 -0.64
N ILE A 195 -8.05 9.79 0.31
CA ILE A 195 -9.03 8.71 0.54
C ILE A 195 -9.91 8.55 -0.71
N ALA A 196 -10.45 9.64 -1.25
CA ALA A 196 -11.29 9.60 -2.45
C ALA A 196 -10.55 8.94 -3.62
N ARG A 197 -9.27 9.30 -3.83
CA ARG A 197 -8.43 8.72 -4.87
C ARG A 197 -8.24 7.22 -4.69
N ILE A 198 -7.86 6.75 -3.49
CA ILE A 198 -7.58 5.33 -3.27
C ILE A 198 -8.86 4.50 -3.33
N VAL A 199 -9.98 5.00 -2.84
CA VAL A 199 -11.28 4.30 -2.91
C VAL A 199 -11.73 4.15 -4.36
N GLU A 200 -11.60 5.20 -5.18
CA GLU A 200 -11.97 5.17 -6.60
C GLU A 200 -11.10 4.20 -7.40
N SER A 201 -9.82 4.07 -7.05
CA SER A 201 -8.87 3.21 -7.78
C SER A 201 -8.54 1.89 -7.07
N VAL A 202 -9.28 1.52 -6.01
CA VAL A 202 -8.93 0.35 -5.19
C VAL A 202 -8.90 -0.97 -5.97
N GLN A 203 -9.70 -1.11 -7.02
CA GLN A 203 -9.69 -2.27 -7.91
C GLN A 203 -8.32 -2.52 -8.56
N GLU A 204 -7.53 -1.46 -8.79
CA GLU A 204 -6.17 -1.57 -9.36
C GLU A 204 -5.17 -2.20 -8.40
N TYR A 205 -5.53 -2.30 -7.11
CA TYR A 205 -4.72 -2.92 -6.05
C TYR A 205 -5.07 -4.39 -5.83
N ALA A 206 -6.22 -4.83 -6.34
CA ALA A 206 -6.69 -6.19 -6.16
C ALA A 206 -5.98 -7.19 -7.08
N TYR A 207 -5.53 -6.76 -8.26
CA TYR A 207 -4.99 -7.64 -9.28
C TYR A 207 -3.74 -7.05 -9.94
N THR A 208 -2.82 -7.93 -10.39
CA THR A 208 -1.75 -7.60 -11.32
C THR A 208 -1.57 -8.70 -12.36
N VAL A 209 -1.10 -8.32 -13.54
CA VAL A 209 -0.66 -9.27 -14.55
C VAL A 209 0.87 -9.29 -14.55
N ALA A 210 1.46 -10.49 -14.60
CA ALA A 210 2.91 -10.63 -14.73
C ALA A 210 3.40 -9.97 -16.03
N GLU A 211 4.66 -9.53 -16.04
CA GLU A 211 5.25 -8.81 -17.17
C GLU A 211 5.28 -9.66 -18.46
N ASP A 212 5.41 -10.98 -18.33
CA ASP A 212 5.32 -11.93 -19.44
C ASP A 212 3.89 -12.13 -19.99
N GLY A 213 2.88 -11.50 -19.36
CA GLY A 213 1.48 -11.62 -19.73
C GLY A 213 0.85 -13.00 -19.45
N GLY A 214 1.57 -13.89 -18.76
CA GLY A 214 1.13 -15.28 -18.56
C GLY A 214 0.43 -15.56 -17.25
N THR A 215 0.50 -14.66 -16.26
CA THR A 215 -0.04 -14.89 -14.92
C THR A 215 -0.88 -13.71 -14.47
N LEU A 216 -2.08 -13.99 -13.95
CA LEU A 216 -2.93 -13.03 -13.22
C LEU A 216 -2.82 -13.32 -11.73
N PHE A 217 -2.30 -12.36 -10.97
CA PHE A 217 -2.23 -12.42 -9.51
C PHE A 217 -3.46 -11.78 -8.88
N THR A 218 -4.06 -12.45 -7.90
CA THR A 218 -5.11 -11.91 -7.04
C THR A 218 -4.50 -11.57 -5.68
N HIS A 219 -4.44 -10.28 -5.36
CA HIS A 219 -3.83 -9.76 -4.12
C HIS A 219 -4.84 -9.53 -3.02
N LEU A 220 -6.02 -8.97 -3.38
CA LEU A 220 -7.10 -8.68 -2.45
C LEU A 220 -8.37 -9.41 -2.89
N TYR A 221 -9.03 -10.05 -1.94
CA TYR A 221 -10.30 -10.75 -2.18
C TYR A 221 -11.48 -9.77 -2.06
N MET A 222 -11.57 -8.90 -3.04
CA MET A 222 -12.69 -7.97 -3.20
C MET A 222 -13.71 -8.57 -4.17
N GLY A 223 -14.99 -8.47 -3.86
CA GLY A 223 -16.04 -8.87 -4.80
C GLY A 223 -15.98 -8.03 -6.08
N GLY A 224 -16.04 -8.68 -7.23
CA GLY A 224 -16.00 -7.98 -8.52
C GLY A 224 -15.47 -8.85 -9.66
N VAL A 225 -15.39 -8.23 -10.84
CA VAL A 225 -14.98 -8.89 -12.08
C VAL A 225 -13.70 -8.26 -12.59
N ALA A 226 -12.64 -9.07 -12.68
CA ALA A 226 -11.39 -8.69 -13.34
C ALA A 226 -11.38 -9.23 -14.78
N LYS A 227 -10.92 -8.42 -15.74
CA LYS A 227 -10.71 -8.80 -17.14
C LYS A 227 -9.26 -8.60 -17.51
N ALA A 228 -8.67 -9.63 -18.08
CA ALA A 228 -7.28 -9.61 -18.52
C ALA A 228 -7.12 -10.38 -19.83
N GLU A 229 -6.09 -10.05 -20.57
CA GLU A 229 -5.60 -10.89 -21.67
C GLU A 229 -4.34 -11.62 -21.18
N LEU A 230 -4.41 -12.96 -21.15
CA LEU A 230 -3.32 -13.81 -20.68
C LEU A 230 -2.85 -14.71 -21.83
N ASN A 231 -1.62 -14.51 -22.29
CA ASN A 231 -1.05 -15.24 -23.44
C ASN A 231 -2.00 -15.25 -24.67
N GLY A 232 -2.63 -14.11 -24.96
CA GLY A 232 -3.56 -13.97 -26.08
C GLY A 232 -4.96 -14.57 -25.82
N THR A 233 -5.24 -14.99 -24.60
CA THR A 233 -6.58 -15.47 -24.19
C THR A 233 -7.27 -14.42 -23.33
N ALA A 234 -8.46 -13.99 -23.74
CA ALA A 234 -9.30 -13.13 -22.92
C ALA A 234 -9.83 -13.94 -21.73
N VAL A 235 -9.52 -13.48 -20.53
CA VAL A 235 -9.90 -14.11 -19.27
C VAL A 235 -10.74 -13.15 -18.45
N GLU A 236 -11.89 -13.60 -18.00
CA GLU A 236 -12.74 -12.92 -17.02
C GLU A 236 -12.73 -13.71 -15.73
N LEU A 237 -12.32 -13.08 -14.62
CA LEU A 237 -12.28 -13.63 -13.28
C LEU A 237 -13.35 -12.92 -12.42
N ASP A 238 -14.42 -13.63 -12.09
CA ASP A 238 -15.51 -13.15 -11.24
C ASP A 238 -15.29 -13.67 -9.82
N VAL A 239 -14.92 -12.78 -8.89
CA VAL A 239 -14.63 -13.10 -7.50
C VAL A 239 -15.80 -12.68 -6.62
N THR A 240 -16.33 -13.62 -5.85
CA THR A 240 -17.28 -13.36 -4.78
C THR A 240 -16.63 -13.72 -3.45
N ALA A 241 -16.49 -12.74 -2.58
CA ALA A 241 -15.96 -12.94 -1.22
C ALA A 241 -16.73 -12.06 -0.25
N ASN A 242 -16.91 -12.52 0.97
CA ASN A 242 -17.60 -11.79 2.05
C ASN A 242 -16.69 -11.64 3.28
N LEU A 243 -15.41 -11.45 3.03
CA LEU A 243 -14.43 -11.19 4.08
C LEU A 243 -14.71 -9.83 4.74
N PRO A 244 -14.53 -9.69 6.05
CA PRO A 244 -14.07 -10.70 7.02
C PRO A 244 -15.22 -11.53 7.65
N TRP A 245 -16.46 -11.38 7.19
CA TRP A 245 -17.65 -11.98 7.81
C TRP A 245 -17.76 -13.49 7.56
N GLN A 246 -17.25 -13.95 6.41
CA GLN A 246 -17.18 -15.36 6.03
C GLN A 246 -15.80 -15.64 5.47
N GLY A 247 -15.22 -16.79 5.81
CA GLY A 247 -13.86 -17.17 5.42
C GLY A 247 -13.77 -17.81 4.03
N ASP A 248 -14.90 -18.02 3.36
CA ASP A 248 -14.96 -18.60 2.02
C ASP A 248 -15.02 -17.52 0.93
N GLY A 249 -14.48 -17.87 -0.24
CA GLY A 249 -14.57 -17.09 -1.45
C GLY A 249 -14.76 -18.00 -2.65
N LYS A 250 -15.41 -17.48 -3.68
CA LYS A 250 -15.62 -18.18 -4.95
C LYS A 250 -15.00 -17.36 -6.07
N ALA A 251 -14.23 -18.01 -6.92
CA ALA A 251 -13.74 -17.43 -8.16
C ALA A 251 -14.27 -18.24 -9.33
N VAL A 252 -14.94 -17.56 -10.26
CA VAL A 252 -15.43 -18.16 -11.52
C VAL A 252 -14.60 -17.59 -12.66
N VAL A 253 -14.03 -18.48 -13.45
CA VAL A 253 -13.22 -18.12 -14.62
C VAL A 253 -14.03 -18.32 -15.86
N ARG A 254 -14.14 -17.27 -16.69
CA ARG A 254 -14.72 -17.37 -18.02
C ARG A 254 -13.67 -17.06 -19.07
N LEU A 255 -13.59 -17.89 -20.10
CA LEU A 255 -12.66 -17.68 -21.20
C LEU A 255 -13.45 -17.09 -22.37
N GLY A 256 -12.99 -15.94 -22.86
CA GLY A 256 -13.51 -15.35 -24.09
C GLY A 256 -12.99 -16.15 -25.30
N GLY A 257 -13.89 -16.84 -25.97
CA GLY A 257 -13.65 -17.35 -27.33
C GLY A 257 -14.41 -16.46 -28.29
N ASP A 258 -13.80 -16.09 -29.40
CA ASP A 258 -14.53 -15.46 -30.50
C ASP A 258 -15.69 -16.37 -30.93
N ALA A 259 -16.90 -15.79 -30.93
CA ALA A 259 -18.09 -16.42 -31.49
C ALA A 259 -18.02 -16.58 -33.03
N ALA A 260 -16.84 -16.43 -33.64
CA ALA A 260 -16.59 -16.64 -35.04
C ALA A 260 -15.60 -17.81 -35.19
N GLY A 261 -16.16 -19.00 -35.37
CA GLY A 261 -15.46 -20.27 -35.57
C GLY A 261 -14.40 -20.24 -36.68
N THR A 262 -13.19 -19.89 -36.30
CA THR A 262 -12.01 -20.11 -37.18
C THR A 262 -10.81 -20.49 -36.31
N SER A 263 -10.44 -21.75 -36.48
CA SER A 263 -9.23 -22.46 -36.05
C SER A 263 -9.22 -22.90 -34.56
N ALA A 264 -9.18 -24.23 -34.40
CA ALA A 264 -8.83 -24.95 -33.18
C ALA A 264 -7.36 -24.69 -32.83
N GLN A 265 -7.06 -23.52 -32.33
CA GLN A 265 -5.81 -23.27 -31.65
C GLN A 265 -5.96 -23.80 -30.23
N ALA A 266 -5.02 -24.67 -29.82
CA ALA A 266 -5.04 -25.18 -28.44
C ALA A 266 -5.10 -24.00 -27.47
N PRO A 267 -5.92 -24.06 -26.40
CA PRO A 267 -6.04 -22.95 -25.47
C PRO A 267 -4.66 -22.60 -24.91
N ALA A 268 -4.32 -21.32 -24.96
CA ALA A 268 -3.07 -20.84 -24.42
C ALA A 268 -3.01 -21.19 -22.91
N ARG A 269 -1.84 -21.63 -22.47
CA ARG A 269 -1.62 -21.89 -21.04
C ARG A 269 -1.40 -20.56 -20.32
N PHE A 270 -2.10 -20.36 -19.24
CA PHE A 270 -1.91 -19.22 -18.33
C PHE A 270 -2.04 -19.68 -16.88
N THR A 271 -1.64 -18.82 -15.95
CA THR A 271 -1.69 -19.09 -14.51
C THR A 271 -2.63 -18.08 -13.84
N LEU A 272 -3.47 -18.57 -12.94
CA LEU A 272 -4.18 -17.76 -11.97
C LEU A 272 -3.54 -18.00 -10.60
N ALA A 273 -2.92 -16.99 -10.04
CA ALA A 273 -2.25 -17.06 -8.76
C ALA A 273 -3.10 -16.34 -7.70
N PHE A 274 -3.53 -17.09 -6.69
CA PHE A 274 -4.29 -16.56 -5.57
C PHE A 274 -3.38 -16.42 -4.35
N ARG A 275 -3.37 -15.23 -3.75
CA ARG A 275 -2.64 -15.01 -2.50
C ARG A 275 -3.22 -15.88 -1.38
N LEU A 276 -2.35 -16.52 -0.63
CA LEU A 276 -2.69 -17.04 0.69
C LEU A 276 -2.36 -15.96 1.73
N PRO A 277 -3.37 -15.33 2.37
CA PRO A 277 -3.14 -14.30 3.36
C PRO A 277 -2.36 -14.84 4.56
N GLY A 278 -1.40 -14.09 5.07
CA GLY A 278 -0.59 -14.51 6.22
C GLY A 278 -1.40 -14.78 7.50
N TRP A 279 -2.60 -14.21 7.61
CA TRP A 279 -3.52 -14.46 8.73
C TRP A 279 -4.28 -15.80 8.65
N VAL A 280 -4.25 -16.51 7.52
CA VAL A 280 -4.90 -17.84 7.38
C VAL A 280 -4.16 -18.91 8.20
N GLY A 281 -2.86 -18.73 8.49
CA GLY A 281 -2.08 -19.66 9.29
C GLY A 281 -1.53 -20.84 8.46
N ASP A 282 -1.89 -22.08 8.77
CA ASP A 282 -1.33 -23.26 8.13
C ASP A 282 -1.63 -23.32 6.62
N GLU A 283 -0.61 -23.14 5.79
CA GLU A 283 -0.69 -23.20 4.33
C GLU A 283 -1.26 -24.53 3.81
N SER A 284 -1.06 -25.62 4.54
CA SER A 284 -1.58 -26.95 4.18
C SER A 284 -3.11 -27.02 4.28
N ALA A 285 -3.69 -26.34 5.23
CA ALA A 285 -5.15 -26.26 5.40
C ALA A 285 -5.81 -25.39 4.31
N ALA A 286 -5.17 -24.27 3.92
CA ALA A 286 -5.66 -23.41 2.87
C ALA A 286 -5.58 -24.07 1.49
N ALA A 287 -4.49 -24.76 1.17
CA ALA A 287 -4.31 -25.49 -0.09
C ALA A 287 -5.33 -26.63 -0.29
N ALA A 288 -5.77 -27.27 0.79
CA ALA A 288 -6.77 -28.34 0.74
C ALA A 288 -8.19 -27.86 0.37
N ALA A 289 -8.45 -26.56 0.41
CA ALA A 289 -9.76 -25.96 0.14
C ALA A 289 -9.96 -25.50 -1.32
N ILE A 290 -8.94 -25.59 -2.18
CA ILE A 290 -9.04 -25.19 -3.59
C ILE A 290 -9.62 -26.35 -4.40
N THR A 291 -10.90 -26.26 -4.76
CA THR A 291 -11.57 -27.21 -5.64
C THR A 291 -11.85 -26.53 -6.99
N ALA A 292 -11.26 -27.02 -8.06
CA ALA A 292 -11.60 -26.57 -9.40
C ALA A 292 -12.75 -27.42 -9.95
N THR A 293 -13.90 -26.79 -10.22
CA THR A 293 -15.00 -27.40 -10.96
C THR A 293 -15.09 -26.75 -12.34
N GLY A 294 -14.88 -27.54 -13.41
CA GLY A 294 -15.06 -27.07 -14.77
C GLY A 294 -16.46 -27.46 -15.25
N GLU A 295 -17.31 -26.48 -15.55
CA GLU A 295 -18.50 -26.69 -16.37
C GLU A 295 -18.19 -26.18 -17.77
N SER A 296 -18.17 -27.07 -18.79
CA SER A 296 -18.27 -26.64 -20.17
C SER A 296 -19.77 -26.43 -20.45
N GLU A 297 -20.19 -25.19 -20.68
CA GLU A 297 -21.48 -24.99 -21.32
C GLU A 297 -21.39 -25.58 -22.74
N SER A 298 -21.73 -26.85 -22.89
CA SER A 298 -22.09 -27.40 -24.18
C SER A 298 -23.39 -26.75 -24.58
N GLY A 299 -23.36 -25.87 -25.59
CA GLY A 299 -24.54 -25.27 -26.15
C GLY A 299 -25.58 -26.33 -26.40
N ALA A 300 -26.74 -26.18 -25.78
CA ALA A 300 -27.92 -26.88 -26.16
C ALA A 300 -28.53 -26.15 -27.38
N ASP A 301 -28.82 -26.90 -28.41
CA ASP A 301 -29.52 -26.52 -29.64
C ASP A 301 -30.79 -25.67 -29.45
#